data_77a09d88f503c29995c450f2f7c47fe7
#
_entry.id   77a09d88f503c29995c450f2f7c47fe7
#
_cell.length_a   1.000
_cell.length_b   1.000
_cell.length_c   1.000
_cell.angle_alpha   90.00
_cell.angle_beta   90.00
_cell.angle_gamma   90.00
#
_symmetry.space_group_name_H-M   'P 1'
#
loop_
_entity.id
_entity.type
_entity.pdbx_description
1 polymer ?
#
loop_
_entity_poly.entity_id
_entity_poly.type
_entity_poly.pdbx_seq_one_letter_code
_entity_poly.pdbx_strand_id
1 'polypeptide(L)'
;MKARNNKSTLKRLSRDILSQRYLFALATVGTIIQVALTVYLPILIGDAVDAVLKMNAVLLMSRLIWQMLVVILANSVIQWLNPLIYNRLIYSYSESLRERVMMKIHAMPLSYLDRQGTGDMVSRVTTDSDQLNNGLLMVFNQFFVGLLTIFVIIITMARLDWFMMLLVLVMTPLSMLVARFIAKKSYQLYRNQTKWRGMQTQLIEESLTQEALVQSLNAQDQMVRSFKDVNGKYADYSQGAIFYSSAVNPATRFVNSLIYALIAGVGAYRIMSGGAFTVGQLTTFLNYVTQYTKPFNDISSVLSELQSALACADRLYMILDEEEITETGKAVLEEADVQGRFQFNHVQFGYLPNKPLIKDLSIDVPAASTVAIVGPTGAGKSTLINLLMRFYDLDKGNILLDGRPITDYTRESLRKQIGMVLQETWLEVGTIHDNIAYGNPEASREEVIAAAKAANADFFIQQLPQGYDTYLNDAGQSLSQGQRQLLTIARIFVNVPKILILDEATSSIDTRTELLIQEAFAKLMKCRTSFIIAHRLSTIENADLILVMNNGDIVEHGTHEQLMQAKGMYYRMQTAQKTQNS
;
A
#
# COMPACT_ATOMS: atom_id res chain seq x y z
N MET A 1 0.66 -2.14 18.71
CA MET A 1 -0.13 -3.19 18.00
C MET A 1 0.45 -4.57 18.30
N LYS A 2 -0.35 -5.51 18.81
CA LYS A 2 0.11 -6.89 19.03
C LYS A 2 0.19 -7.60 17.66
N ALA A 3 1.38 -8.04 17.26
CA ALA A 3 1.54 -8.92 16.10
C ALA A 3 0.60 -10.13 16.24
N ARG A 4 -0.26 -10.31 15.24
CA ARG A 4 -1.19 -11.45 15.19
C ARG A 4 -0.38 -12.74 15.09
N ASN A 5 -0.90 -13.82 15.65
CA ASN A 5 -0.18 -15.11 15.59
C ASN A 5 -0.17 -15.59 14.12
N ASN A 6 1.01 -15.79 13.52
CA ASN A 6 1.19 -16.27 12.13
C ASN A 6 0.29 -17.47 11.78
N LYS A 7 -0.12 -18.26 12.79
CA LYS A 7 -1.06 -19.39 12.59
C LYS A 7 -2.47 -18.91 12.21
N SER A 8 -2.94 -17.78 12.74
CA SER A 8 -4.27 -17.26 12.42
C SER A 8 -4.32 -16.66 11.02
N THR A 9 -3.26 -15.95 10.63
CA THR A 9 -3.08 -15.37 9.29
C THR A 9 -2.98 -16.47 8.23
N LEU A 10 -2.18 -17.52 8.49
CA LEU A 10 -2.08 -18.68 7.59
C LEU A 10 -3.44 -19.40 7.43
N LYS A 11 -4.20 -19.58 8.52
CA LYS A 11 -5.53 -20.21 8.46
C LYS A 11 -6.52 -19.40 7.63
N ARG A 12 -6.50 -18.05 7.75
CA ARG A 12 -7.36 -17.17 6.96
C ARG A 12 -6.96 -17.21 5.50
N LEU A 13 -5.67 -17.06 5.21
CA LEU A 13 -5.11 -17.12 3.87
C LEU A 13 -5.45 -18.44 3.17
N SER A 14 -5.23 -19.58 3.85
CA SER A 14 -5.56 -20.89 3.28
C SER A 14 -7.05 -21.03 2.99
N ARG A 15 -7.93 -20.54 3.86
CA ARG A 15 -9.39 -20.56 3.65
C ARG A 15 -9.79 -19.70 2.44
N ASP A 16 -9.18 -18.52 2.31
CA ASP A 16 -9.49 -17.60 1.21
C ASP A 16 -9.02 -18.19 -0.15
N ILE A 17 -7.84 -18.82 -0.21
CA ILE A 17 -7.34 -19.50 -1.41
C ILE A 17 -8.20 -20.74 -1.73
N LEU A 18 -8.57 -21.53 -0.71
CA LEU A 18 -9.44 -22.71 -0.87
C LEU A 18 -10.86 -22.35 -1.32
N SER A 19 -11.28 -21.10 -1.21
CA SER A 19 -12.58 -20.66 -1.77
C SER A 19 -12.65 -20.83 -3.29
N GLN A 20 -11.51 -20.76 -3.99
CA GLN A 20 -11.38 -21.01 -5.43
C GLN A 20 -11.18 -22.52 -5.73
N ARG A 21 -12.14 -23.35 -5.30
CA ARG A 21 -12.04 -24.81 -5.25
C ARG A 21 -11.56 -25.47 -6.54
N TYR A 22 -12.06 -25.01 -7.69
CA TYR A 22 -11.72 -25.59 -8.99
C TYR A 22 -10.25 -25.36 -9.38
N LEU A 23 -9.77 -24.12 -9.25
CA LEU A 23 -8.38 -23.79 -9.58
C LEU A 23 -7.42 -24.47 -8.62
N PHE A 24 -7.75 -24.52 -7.32
CA PHE A 24 -6.94 -25.21 -6.32
C PHE A 24 -6.88 -26.72 -6.58
N ALA A 25 -8.01 -27.35 -6.90
CA ALA A 25 -8.04 -28.79 -7.25
C ALA A 25 -7.23 -29.07 -8.51
N LEU A 26 -7.37 -28.23 -9.55
CA LEU A 26 -6.61 -28.37 -10.79
C LEU A 26 -5.09 -28.21 -10.55
N ALA A 27 -4.70 -27.20 -9.75
CA ALA A 27 -3.32 -27.00 -9.33
C ALA A 27 -2.74 -28.21 -8.60
N THR A 28 -3.50 -28.77 -7.66
CA THR A 28 -3.08 -29.96 -6.87
C THR A 28 -2.95 -31.19 -7.74
N VAL A 29 -3.91 -31.46 -8.61
CA VAL A 29 -3.87 -32.60 -9.55
C VAL A 29 -2.71 -32.46 -10.52
N GLY A 30 -2.52 -31.25 -11.11
CA GLY A 30 -1.40 -30.96 -11.98
C GLY A 30 -0.05 -31.20 -11.31
N THR A 31 0.11 -30.77 -10.05
CA THR A 31 1.32 -31.04 -9.25
C THR A 31 1.57 -32.53 -9.04
N ILE A 32 0.53 -33.30 -8.69
CA ILE A 32 0.65 -34.74 -8.48
C ILE A 32 1.09 -35.44 -9.78
N ILE A 33 0.47 -35.11 -10.91
CA ILE A 33 0.83 -35.68 -12.21
C ILE A 33 2.27 -35.30 -12.60
N GLN A 34 2.66 -34.05 -12.41
CA GLN A 34 4.02 -33.57 -12.68
C GLN A 34 5.05 -34.36 -11.88
N VAL A 35 4.84 -34.53 -10.58
CA VAL A 35 5.78 -35.28 -9.71
C VAL A 35 5.81 -36.76 -10.09
N ALA A 36 4.65 -37.37 -10.39
CA ALA A 36 4.60 -38.77 -10.81
C ALA A 36 5.40 -38.99 -12.11
N LEU A 37 5.23 -38.14 -13.11
CA LEU A 37 5.99 -38.23 -14.37
C LEU A 37 7.49 -37.97 -14.17
N THR A 38 7.84 -37.01 -13.30
CA THR A 38 9.24 -36.68 -12.99
C THR A 38 9.95 -37.85 -12.29
N VAL A 39 9.26 -38.55 -11.38
CA VAL A 39 9.81 -39.70 -10.66
C VAL A 39 9.80 -40.96 -11.52
N TYR A 40 8.89 -41.08 -12.49
CA TYR A 40 8.82 -42.27 -13.35
C TYR A 40 9.93 -42.30 -14.41
N LEU A 41 10.40 -41.14 -14.89
CA LEU A 41 11.44 -41.06 -15.94
C LEU A 41 12.77 -41.81 -15.55
N PRO A 42 13.34 -41.65 -14.35
CA PRO A 42 14.52 -42.39 -13.92
C PRO A 42 14.35 -43.93 -13.93
N ILE A 43 13.11 -44.43 -13.68
CA ILE A 43 12.82 -45.86 -13.76
C ILE A 43 12.99 -46.35 -15.20
N LEU A 44 12.40 -45.64 -16.16
CA LEU A 44 12.53 -45.96 -17.59
C LEU A 44 13.98 -45.91 -18.07
N ILE A 45 14.79 -44.99 -17.54
CA ILE A 45 16.22 -44.89 -17.83
C ILE A 45 16.94 -46.14 -17.29
N GLY A 46 16.64 -46.54 -16.06
CA GLY A 46 17.21 -47.76 -15.46
C GLY A 46 16.85 -49.04 -16.22
N ASP A 47 15.58 -49.18 -16.60
CA ASP A 47 15.10 -50.30 -17.39
C ASP A 47 15.79 -50.36 -18.77
N ALA A 48 16.04 -49.19 -19.38
CA ALA A 48 16.78 -49.12 -20.64
C ALA A 48 18.25 -49.56 -20.48
N VAL A 49 18.93 -49.17 -19.41
CA VAL A 49 20.29 -49.60 -19.09
C VAL A 49 20.34 -51.14 -18.92
N ASP A 50 19.40 -51.69 -18.18
CA ASP A 50 19.32 -53.13 -17.96
C ASP A 50 18.99 -53.90 -19.26
N ALA A 51 18.15 -53.34 -20.13
CA ALA A 51 17.82 -53.90 -21.44
C ALA A 51 19.05 -53.98 -22.37
N VAL A 52 19.90 -52.94 -22.38
CA VAL A 52 21.16 -52.91 -23.14
C VAL A 52 22.11 -54.00 -22.65
N LEU A 53 22.27 -54.17 -21.32
CA LEU A 53 23.18 -55.12 -20.73
C LEU A 53 22.75 -56.59 -20.96
N LYS A 54 21.46 -56.86 -21.07
CA LYS A 54 20.92 -58.22 -21.33
C LYS A 54 20.90 -58.65 -22.78
N MET A 55 21.43 -57.85 -23.71
CA MET A 55 21.46 -58.09 -25.17
C MET A 55 20.09 -58.43 -25.81
N ASN A 56 18.99 -58.22 -25.13
CA ASN A 56 17.66 -58.49 -25.62
C ASN A 56 17.03 -57.25 -26.19
N ALA A 57 17.31 -56.99 -27.67
CA ALA A 57 16.38 -56.06 -27.66
C ALA A 57 16.23 -54.80 -28.49
N VAL A 58 16.37 -54.83 -29.71
CA VAL A 58 15.99 -53.68 -30.55
C VAL A 58 14.51 -53.31 -30.37
N LEU A 59 13.63 -54.31 -30.25
CA LEU A 59 12.18 -54.10 -30.04
C LEU A 59 11.85 -53.55 -28.64
N LEU A 60 12.50 -54.06 -27.58
CA LEU A 60 12.32 -53.53 -26.22
C LEU A 60 12.85 -52.12 -26.09
N MET A 61 14.02 -51.84 -26.67
CA MET A 61 14.63 -50.51 -26.67
C MET A 61 13.77 -49.47 -27.40
N SER A 62 13.22 -49.79 -28.58
CA SER A 62 12.33 -48.87 -29.30
C SER A 62 11.09 -48.55 -28.48
N ARG A 63 10.49 -49.50 -27.78
CA ARG A 63 9.35 -49.29 -26.88
C ARG A 63 9.71 -48.39 -25.68
N LEU A 64 10.84 -48.58 -25.03
CA LEU A 64 11.32 -47.77 -23.92
C LEU A 64 11.60 -46.33 -24.38
N ILE A 65 12.22 -46.15 -25.53
CA ILE A 65 12.47 -44.81 -26.13
C ILE A 65 11.15 -44.09 -26.38
N TRP A 66 10.14 -44.76 -26.96
CA TRP A 66 8.83 -44.17 -27.17
C TRP A 66 8.14 -43.80 -25.84
N GLN A 67 8.21 -44.66 -24.83
CA GLN A 67 7.67 -44.37 -23.50
C GLN A 67 8.37 -43.17 -22.85
N MET A 68 9.72 -43.10 -22.93
CA MET A 68 10.47 -41.93 -22.46
C MET A 68 10.04 -40.66 -23.18
N LEU A 69 9.92 -40.69 -24.50
CA LEU A 69 9.52 -39.53 -25.28
C LEU A 69 8.13 -39.04 -24.90
N VAL A 70 7.16 -39.95 -24.75
CA VAL A 70 5.81 -39.61 -24.30
C VAL A 70 5.82 -39.01 -22.91
N VAL A 71 6.57 -39.59 -21.95
CA VAL A 71 6.68 -39.11 -20.58
C VAL A 71 7.33 -37.73 -20.54
N ILE A 72 8.40 -37.50 -21.32
CA ILE A 72 9.08 -36.21 -21.39
C ILE A 72 8.14 -35.15 -21.97
N LEU A 73 7.46 -35.45 -23.08
CA LEU A 73 6.51 -34.51 -23.70
C LEU A 73 5.35 -34.18 -22.75
N ALA A 74 4.75 -35.20 -22.13
CA ALA A 74 3.67 -35.02 -21.17
C ALA A 74 4.12 -34.17 -19.96
N ASN A 75 5.31 -34.48 -19.41
CA ASN A 75 5.88 -33.72 -18.30
C ASN A 75 6.18 -32.27 -18.70
N SER A 76 6.71 -32.04 -19.91
CA SER A 76 6.96 -30.68 -20.41
C SER A 76 5.68 -29.87 -20.57
N VAL A 77 4.61 -30.47 -21.09
CA VAL A 77 3.30 -29.82 -21.21
C VAL A 77 2.76 -29.45 -19.81
N ILE A 78 2.83 -30.36 -18.86
CA ILE A 78 2.34 -30.10 -17.50
C ILE A 78 3.20 -29.06 -16.80
N GLN A 79 4.53 -29.09 -16.94
CA GLN A 79 5.41 -28.06 -16.41
C GLN A 79 5.16 -26.68 -17.02
N TRP A 80 4.64 -26.60 -18.23
CA TRP A 80 4.22 -25.35 -18.85
C TRP A 80 2.82 -24.90 -18.37
N LEU A 81 1.87 -25.84 -18.18
CA LEU A 81 0.51 -25.54 -17.74
C LEU A 81 0.40 -25.16 -16.25
N ASN A 82 1.15 -25.86 -15.39
CA ASN A 82 1.06 -25.65 -13.93
C ASN A 82 1.31 -24.20 -13.50
N PRO A 83 2.37 -23.49 -13.95
CA PRO A 83 2.57 -22.08 -13.62
C PRO A 83 1.42 -21.18 -14.07
N LEU A 84 0.77 -21.47 -15.20
CA LEU A 84 -0.40 -20.72 -15.68
C LEU A 84 -1.58 -20.87 -14.70
N ILE A 85 -1.80 -22.09 -14.20
CA ILE A 85 -2.86 -22.37 -13.22
C ILE A 85 -2.54 -21.68 -11.88
N TYR A 86 -1.29 -21.78 -11.40
CA TYR A 86 -0.88 -21.14 -10.14
C TYR A 86 -0.97 -19.62 -10.24
N ASN A 87 -0.51 -19.03 -11.34
CA ASN A 87 -0.63 -17.60 -11.59
C ASN A 87 -2.11 -17.18 -11.58
N ARG A 88 -2.97 -17.90 -12.32
CA ARG A 88 -4.41 -17.58 -12.36
C ARG A 88 -5.05 -17.64 -10.96
N LEU A 89 -4.71 -18.66 -10.19
CA LEU A 89 -5.22 -18.83 -8.82
C LEU A 89 -4.80 -17.67 -7.91
N ILE A 90 -3.49 -17.33 -7.93
CA ILE A 90 -2.93 -16.36 -6.99
C ILE A 90 -3.28 -14.92 -7.39
N TYR A 91 -3.20 -14.58 -8.68
CA TYR A 91 -3.56 -13.23 -9.12
C TYR A 91 -5.05 -12.94 -8.99
N SER A 92 -5.94 -13.92 -9.24
CA SER A 92 -7.39 -13.75 -8.98
C SER A 92 -7.69 -13.54 -7.48
N TYR A 93 -6.97 -14.24 -6.61
CA TYR A 93 -7.06 -13.99 -5.17
C TYR A 93 -6.55 -12.59 -4.80
N SER A 94 -5.41 -12.18 -5.35
CA SER A 94 -4.81 -10.87 -5.10
C SER A 94 -5.70 -9.71 -5.57
N GLU A 95 -6.30 -9.84 -6.73
CA GLU A 95 -7.29 -8.89 -7.27
C GLU A 95 -8.43 -8.67 -6.27
N SER A 96 -9.08 -9.77 -5.87
CA SER A 96 -10.17 -9.71 -4.88
C SER A 96 -9.71 -9.14 -3.52
N LEU A 97 -8.49 -9.44 -3.09
CA LEU A 97 -7.94 -8.91 -1.82
C LEU A 97 -7.72 -7.40 -1.93
N ARG A 98 -7.10 -6.92 -3.01
CA ARG A 98 -6.87 -5.50 -3.26
C ARG A 98 -8.18 -4.71 -3.34
N GLU A 99 -9.16 -5.24 -4.06
CA GLU A 99 -10.50 -4.64 -4.15
C GLU A 99 -11.14 -4.48 -2.76
N ARG A 100 -11.14 -5.55 -1.97
CA ARG A 100 -11.67 -5.52 -0.59
C ARG A 100 -10.92 -4.52 0.29
N VAL A 101 -9.59 -4.45 0.16
CA VAL A 101 -8.78 -3.50 0.93
C VAL A 101 -9.07 -2.06 0.51
N MET A 102 -9.22 -1.77 -0.79
CA MET A 102 -9.58 -0.45 -1.30
C MET A 102 -10.97 -0.01 -0.83
N MET A 103 -11.98 -0.88 -0.98
CA MET A 103 -13.32 -0.60 -0.46
C MET A 103 -13.29 -0.31 1.05
N LYS A 104 -12.50 -1.08 1.79
CA LYS A 104 -12.35 -0.90 3.24
C LYS A 104 -11.70 0.43 3.60
N ILE A 105 -10.65 0.85 2.88
CA ILE A 105 -9.98 2.14 3.07
C ILE A 105 -10.98 3.30 2.92
N HIS A 106 -11.86 3.23 1.91
CA HIS A 106 -12.90 4.26 1.72
C HIS A 106 -14.00 4.23 2.78
N ALA A 107 -14.21 3.10 3.44
CA ALA A 107 -15.20 2.95 4.51
C ALA A 107 -14.64 3.28 5.91
N MET A 108 -13.34 3.56 6.03
CA MET A 108 -12.70 3.84 7.32
C MET A 108 -12.85 5.30 7.76
N PRO A 109 -12.82 5.56 9.09
CA PRO A 109 -12.78 6.92 9.61
C PRO A 109 -11.46 7.61 9.24
N LEU A 110 -11.53 8.93 8.95
CA LEU A 110 -10.38 9.75 8.60
C LEU A 110 -9.29 9.70 9.70
N SER A 111 -9.72 9.57 10.97
CA SER A 111 -8.83 9.41 12.12
C SER A 111 -7.86 8.22 12.02
N TYR A 112 -8.24 7.17 11.30
CA TYR A 112 -7.36 6.03 11.06
C TYR A 112 -6.32 6.37 9.97
N LEU A 113 -6.75 6.99 8.87
CA LEU A 113 -5.90 7.37 7.76
C LEU A 113 -4.84 8.39 8.19
N ASP A 114 -5.23 9.38 8.97
CA ASP A 114 -4.32 10.41 9.49
C ASP A 114 -3.23 9.85 10.42
N ARG A 115 -3.54 8.77 11.17
CA ARG A 115 -2.57 8.11 12.04
C ARG A 115 -1.56 7.23 11.31
N GLN A 116 -1.93 6.65 10.16
CA GLN A 116 -1.08 5.67 9.46
C GLN A 116 -0.17 6.32 8.40
N GLY A 117 -0.53 7.47 7.90
CA GLY A 117 0.17 8.14 6.79
C GLY A 117 -0.14 7.52 5.42
N THR A 118 -0.33 8.37 4.43
CA THR A 118 -0.73 7.98 3.07
C THR A 118 0.30 7.04 2.41
N GLY A 119 1.60 7.30 2.60
CA GLY A 119 2.66 6.49 2.01
C GLY A 119 2.67 5.03 2.52
N ASP A 120 2.39 4.81 3.81
CA ASP A 120 2.29 3.47 4.38
C ASP A 120 1.08 2.72 3.81
N MET A 121 -0.06 3.40 3.66
CA MET A 121 -1.26 2.81 3.07
C MET A 121 -1.07 2.43 1.60
N VAL A 122 -0.47 3.29 0.80
CA VAL A 122 -0.11 2.98 -0.59
C VAL A 122 0.84 1.79 -0.66
N SER A 123 1.89 1.77 0.19
CA SER A 123 2.85 0.64 0.24
C SER A 123 2.16 -0.68 0.61
N ARG A 124 1.19 -0.67 1.52
CA ARG A 124 0.43 -1.88 1.87
C ARG A 124 -0.39 -2.41 0.70
N VAL A 125 -1.11 -1.53 -0.02
CA VAL A 125 -1.95 -1.95 -1.16
C VAL A 125 -1.10 -2.44 -2.34
N THR A 126 0.07 -1.85 -2.59
CA THR A 126 0.95 -2.18 -3.72
C THR A 126 2.02 -3.20 -3.32
N THR A 127 3.04 -2.76 -2.61
CA THR A 127 4.24 -3.56 -2.30
C THR A 127 3.95 -4.81 -1.48
N ASP A 128 3.11 -4.69 -0.42
CA ASP A 128 2.76 -5.85 0.41
C ASP A 128 1.93 -6.88 -0.36
N SER A 129 1.04 -6.43 -1.25
CA SER A 129 0.28 -7.33 -2.12
C SER A 129 1.17 -8.06 -3.11
N ASP A 130 2.18 -7.38 -3.70
CA ASP A 130 3.12 -8.01 -4.62
C ASP A 130 4.04 -9.00 -3.90
N GLN A 131 4.50 -8.67 -2.69
CA GLN A 131 5.30 -9.57 -1.86
C GLN A 131 4.50 -10.81 -1.44
N LEU A 132 3.23 -10.65 -1.13
CA LEU A 132 2.32 -11.76 -0.85
C LEU A 132 2.17 -12.67 -2.08
N ASN A 133 1.97 -12.10 -3.27
CA ASN A 133 1.87 -12.88 -4.51
C ASN A 133 3.14 -13.69 -4.79
N ASN A 134 4.31 -13.05 -4.69
CA ASN A 134 5.60 -13.70 -4.91
C ASN A 134 5.81 -14.87 -3.94
N GLY A 135 5.53 -14.65 -2.65
CA GLY A 135 5.64 -15.72 -1.66
C GLY A 135 4.67 -16.87 -1.90
N LEU A 136 3.43 -16.61 -2.27
CA LEU A 136 2.46 -17.64 -2.61
C LEU A 136 2.86 -18.42 -3.87
N LEU A 137 3.35 -17.74 -4.91
CA LEU A 137 3.85 -18.40 -6.12
C LEU A 137 5.03 -19.32 -5.82
N MET A 138 5.97 -18.91 -4.95
CA MET A 138 7.07 -19.77 -4.52
C MET A 138 6.57 -20.98 -3.72
N VAL A 139 5.56 -20.82 -2.88
CA VAL A 139 4.95 -21.94 -2.14
C VAL A 139 4.37 -22.98 -3.11
N PHE A 140 3.63 -22.57 -4.13
CA PHE A 140 3.04 -23.52 -5.09
C PHE A 140 4.09 -24.13 -6.02
N ASN A 141 4.99 -23.32 -6.58
CA ASN A 141 5.96 -23.77 -7.58
C ASN A 141 7.12 -24.60 -6.98
N GLN A 142 7.52 -24.33 -5.73
CA GLN A 142 8.71 -24.93 -5.14
C GLN A 142 8.40 -25.77 -3.90
N PHE A 143 7.64 -25.21 -2.93
CA PHE A 143 7.41 -25.93 -1.67
C PHE A 143 6.53 -27.17 -1.84
N PHE A 144 5.34 -27.02 -2.44
CA PHE A 144 4.44 -28.16 -2.65
C PHE A 144 5.03 -29.19 -3.62
N VAL A 145 5.57 -28.74 -4.75
CA VAL A 145 6.23 -29.64 -5.72
C VAL A 145 7.41 -30.35 -5.07
N GLY A 146 8.27 -29.60 -4.34
CA GLY A 146 9.45 -30.16 -3.68
C GLY A 146 9.11 -31.16 -2.58
N LEU A 147 8.15 -30.83 -1.71
CA LEU A 147 7.73 -31.71 -0.62
C LEU A 147 7.10 -33.00 -1.14
N LEU A 148 6.24 -32.91 -2.14
CA LEU A 148 5.63 -34.07 -2.79
C LEU A 148 6.69 -34.92 -3.52
N THR A 149 7.66 -34.29 -4.18
CA THR A 149 8.78 -34.97 -4.84
C THR A 149 9.61 -35.75 -3.84
N ILE A 150 10.00 -35.15 -2.71
CA ILE A 150 10.72 -35.84 -1.63
C ILE A 150 9.94 -37.06 -1.16
N PHE A 151 8.64 -36.90 -0.89
CA PHE A 151 7.80 -37.99 -0.38
C PHE A 151 7.70 -39.17 -1.37
N VAL A 152 7.43 -38.86 -2.65
CA VAL A 152 7.28 -39.89 -3.68
C VAL A 152 8.61 -40.58 -3.96
N ILE A 153 9.74 -39.83 -3.99
CA ILE A 153 11.07 -40.43 -4.18
C ILE A 153 11.43 -41.36 -3.04
N ILE A 154 11.18 -41.00 -1.78
CA ILE A 154 11.45 -41.86 -0.62
C ILE A 154 10.68 -43.20 -0.75
N ILE A 155 9.38 -43.12 -1.11
CA ILE A 155 8.56 -44.33 -1.31
C ILE A 155 9.12 -45.18 -2.45
N THR A 156 9.52 -44.58 -3.55
CA THR A 156 10.06 -45.30 -4.70
C THR A 156 11.43 -45.92 -4.41
N MET A 157 12.31 -45.19 -3.72
CA MET A 157 13.60 -45.70 -3.25
C MET A 157 13.43 -46.90 -2.28
N ALA A 158 12.47 -46.81 -1.34
CA ALA A 158 12.16 -47.90 -0.40
C ALA A 158 11.70 -49.17 -1.11
N ARG A 159 10.98 -49.04 -2.23
CA ARG A 159 10.56 -50.19 -3.07
C ARG A 159 11.68 -50.79 -3.88
N LEU A 160 12.65 -49.99 -4.29
CA LEU A 160 13.82 -50.47 -5.03
C LEU A 160 14.82 -51.19 -4.11
N ASP A 161 15.25 -50.50 -3.06
CA ASP A 161 16.16 -51.05 -2.04
C ASP A 161 16.08 -50.21 -0.76
N TRP A 162 15.60 -50.83 0.33
CA TRP A 162 15.39 -50.11 1.60
C TRP A 162 16.71 -49.73 2.29
N PHE A 163 17.78 -50.55 2.10
CA PHE A 163 19.09 -50.28 2.71
C PHE A 163 19.74 -49.03 2.05
N MET A 164 19.73 -48.98 0.73
CA MET A 164 20.25 -47.83 -0.02
C MET A 164 19.45 -46.57 0.28
N MET A 165 18.11 -46.67 0.43
CA MET A 165 17.27 -45.56 0.87
C MET A 165 17.70 -45.06 2.25
N LEU A 166 17.92 -45.98 3.23
CA LEU A 166 18.34 -45.58 4.57
C LEU A 166 19.70 -44.87 4.55
N LEU A 167 20.63 -45.34 3.71
CA LEU A 167 21.93 -44.70 3.52
C LEU A 167 21.78 -43.25 3.03
N VAL A 168 20.91 -43.00 2.05
CA VAL A 168 20.61 -41.66 1.55
C VAL A 168 20.02 -40.79 2.66
N LEU A 169 19.03 -41.29 3.41
CA LEU A 169 18.38 -40.56 4.50
C LEU A 169 19.35 -40.14 5.61
N VAL A 170 20.29 -41.03 5.97
CA VAL A 170 21.31 -40.77 7.00
C VAL A 170 22.35 -39.75 6.52
N MET A 171 22.69 -39.76 5.23
CA MET A 171 23.69 -38.85 4.67
C MET A 171 23.14 -37.46 4.33
N THR A 172 21.85 -37.31 4.04
CA THR A 172 21.25 -36.03 3.67
C THR A 172 21.40 -34.94 4.73
N PRO A 173 21.24 -35.19 6.05
CA PRO A 173 21.45 -34.16 7.08
C PRO A 173 22.85 -33.54 7.05
N LEU A 174 23.87 -34.24 6.55
CA LEU A 174 25.23 -33.71 6.42
C LEU A 174 25.26 -32.50 5.47
N SER A 175 24.60 -32.60 4.33
CA SER A 175 24.46 -31.45 3.38
C SER A 175 23.71 -30.29 4.02
N MET A 176 22.64 -30.57 4.77
CA MET A 176 21.88 -29.52 5.48
C MET A 176 22.70 -28.82 6.59
N LEU A 177 23.52 -29.55 7.32
CA LEU A 177 24.39 -28.99 8.36
C LEU A 177 25.43 -28.06 7.77
N VAL A 178 26.06 -28.44 6.65
CA VAL A 178 27.01 -27.58 5.94
C VAL A 178 26.32 -26.31 5.42
N ALA A 179 25.18 -26.46 4.76
CA ALA A 179 24.39 -25.33 4.27
C ALA A 179 23.99 -24.38 5.42
N ARG A 180 23.51 -24.92 6.55
CA ARG A 180 23.10 -24.13 7.72
C ARG A 180 24.27 -23.36 8.35
N PHE A 181 25.45 -24.00 8.43
CA PHE A 181 26.65 -23.33 8.97
C PHE A 181 27.05 -22.11 8.14
N ILE A 182 27.10 -22.28 6.81
CA ILE A 182 27.46 -21.18 5.90
C ILE A 182 26.37 -20.10 5.91
N ALA A 183 25.09 -20.49 5.83
CA ALA A 183 23.95 -19.58 5.82
C ALA A 183 23.89 -18.71 7.10
N LYS A 184 24.21 -19.29 8.28
CA LYS A 184 24.24 -18.52 9.54
C LYS A 184 25.27 -17.39 9.49
N LYS A 185 26.43 -17.64 8.87
CA LYS A 185 27.49 -16.63 8.74
C LYS A 185 27.12 -15.57 7.68
N SER A 186 26.56 -16.00 6.57
CA SER A 186 26.04 -15.11 5.51
C SER A 186 24.93 -14.19 6.05
N TYR A 187 24.00 -14.70 6.85
CA TYR A 187 22.89 -13.93 7.42
C TYR A 187 23.36 -12.73 8.27
N GLN A 188 24.38 -12.92 9.10
CA GLN A 188 24.93 -11.82 9.90
C GLN A 188 25.53 -10.71 9.02
N LEU A 189 26.22 -11.10 7.94
CA LEU A 189 26.81 -10.16 7.00
C LEU A 189 25.72 -9.41 6.19
N TYR A 190 24.68 -10.11 5.73
CA TYR A 190 23.53 -9.49 5.07
C TYR A 190 22.78 -8.50 5.97
N ARG A 191 22.64 -8.82 7.26
CA ARG A 191 22.04 -7.90 8.22
C ARG A 191 22.84 -6.59 8.34
N ASN A 192 24.16 -6.69 8.40
CA ASN A 192 25.03 -5.52 8.46
C ASN A 192 25.03 -4.76 7.12
N GLN A 193 25.07 -5.47 6.00
CA GLN A 193 24.95 -4.89 4.67
C GLN A 193 23.65 -4.09 4.54
N THR A 194 22.50 -4.63 4.94
CA THR A 194 21.20 -3.94 4.89
C THR A 194 21.22 -2.67 5.76
N LYS A 195 21.83 -2.74 6.95
CA LYS A 195 21.99 -1.56 7.82
C LYS A 195 22.78 -0.47 7.12
N TRP A 196 23.97 -0.79 6.57
CA TRP A 196 24.83 0.19 5.93
C TRP A 196 24.25 0.70 4.60
N ARG A 197 23.51 -0.14 3.87
CA ARG A 197 22.74 0.28 2.69
C ARG A 197 21.68 1.31 3.07
N GLY A 198 20.94 1.10 4.17
CA GLY A 198 19.98 2.08 4.65
C GLY A 198 20.60 3.43 4.97
N MET A 199 21.77 3.44 5.66
CA MET A 199 22.52 4.66 5.94
C MET A 199 23.04 5.33 4.67
N GLN A 200 23.48 4.57 3.68
CA GLN A 200 23.92 5.08 2.38
C GLN A 200 22.76 5.75 1.63
N THR A 201 21.59 5.09 1.57
CA THR A 201 20.38 5.63 0.93
C THR A 201 19.95 6.93 1.61
N GLN A 202 19.90 6.95 2.94
CA GLN A 202 19.57 8.16 3.70
C GLN A 202 20.52 9.32 3.39
N LEU A 203 21.83 9.06 3.34
CA LEU A 203 22.83 10.08 3.03
C LEU A 203 22.68 10.62 1.61
N ILE A 204 22.38 9.75 0.64
CA ILE A 204 22.11 10.15 -0.76
C ILE A 204 20.85 11.02 -0.82
N GLU A 205 19.77 10.59 -0.19
CA GLU A 205 18.49 11.31 -0.15
C GLU A 205 18.67 12.70 0.49
N GLU A 206 19.36 12.76 1.63
CA GLU A 206 19.68 14.03 2.32
C GLU A 206 20.51 14.95 1.44
N SER A 207 21.58 14.43 0.79
CA SER A 207 22.43 15.20 -0.10
C SER A 207 21.67 15.77 -1.30
N LEU A 208 20.83 14.95 -1.96
CA LEU A 208 20.07 15.38 -3.13
C LEU A 208 18.97 16.36 -2.77
N THR A 209 18.26 16.12 -1.67
CA THR A 209 17.16 17.00 -1.22
C THR A 209 17.71 18.36 -0.78
N GLN A 210 18.91 18.40 -0.18
CA GLN A 210 19.53 19.61 0.33
C GLN A 210 20.68 20.11 -0.57
N GLU A 211 20.73 19.72 -1.86
CA GLU A 211 21.84 20.04 -2.77
C GLU A 211 22.12 21.55 -2.85
N ALA A 212 21.06 22.38 -2.93
CA ALA A 212 21.21 23.83 -2.94
C ALA A 212 21.89 24.35 -1.66
N LEU A 213 21.61 23.77 -0.50
CA LEU A 213 22.24 24.11 0.77
C LEU A 213 23.69 23.63 0.81
N VAL A 214 23.96 22.40 0.36
CA VAL A 214 25.32 21.83 0.28
C VAL A 214 26.21 22.71 -0.58
N GLN A 215 25.69 23.17 -1.74
CA GLN A 215 26.42 24.07 -2.63
C GLN A 215 26.65 25.46 -2.00
N SER A 216 25.63 26.05 -1.39
CA SER A 216 25.72 27.36 -0.77
C SER A 216 26.72 27.42 0.39
N LEU A 217 26.92 26.31 1.10
CA LEU A 217 27.87 26.17 2.21
C LEU A 217 29.23 25.62 1.77
N ASN A 218 29.46 25.32 0.49
CA ASN A 218 30.65 24.66 -0.04
C ASN A 218 31.01 23.35 0.71
N ALA A 219 29.97 22.57 1.08
CA ALA A 219 30.12 21.36 1.90
C ALA A 219 30.28 20.07 1.07
N GLN A 220 30.45 20.13 -0.26
CA GLN A 220 30.53 18.98 -1.17
C GLN A 220 31.62 17.99 -0.76
N ASP A 221 32.84 18.49 -0.43
CA ASP A 221 33.95 17.63 -0.02
C ASP A 221 33.69 16.87 1.28
N GLN A 222 32.94 17.48 2.20
CA GLN A 222 32.51 16.83 3.43
C GLN A 222 31.48 15.71 3.15
N MET A 223 30.49 15.97 2.28
CA MET A 223 29.51 14.99 1.88
C MET A 223 30.15 13.80 1.16
N VAL A 224 31.07 14.05 0.23
CA VAL A 224 31.81 13.00 -0.47
C VAL A 224 32.66 12.15 0.49
N ARG A 225 33.28 12.75 1.50
CA ARG A 225 34.02 12.00 2.54
C ARG A 225 33.10 11.13 3.37
N SER A 226 31.96 11.65 3.82
CA SER A 226 30.96 10.90 4.56
C SER A 226 30.41 9.74 3.73
N PHE A 227 30.12 9.99 2.44
CA PHE A 227 29.66 8.96 1.52
C PHE A 227 30.72 7.85 1.34
N LYS A 228 31.99 8.21 1.16
CA LYS A 228 33.07 7.22 1.02
C LYS A 228 33.21 6.31 2.24
N ASP A 229 33.07 6.85 3.46
CA ASP A 229 33.16 6.06 4.69
C ASP A 229 31.97 5.06 4.79
N VAL A 230 30.75 5.54 4.57
CA VAL A 230 29.55 4.70 4.61
C VAL A 230 29.57 3.65 3.50
N ASN A 231 29.95 4.06 2.27
CA ASN A 231 30.04 3.17 1.12
C ASN A 231 31.15 2.12 1.29
N GLY A 232 32.28 2.48 1.90
CA GLY A 232 33.37 1.53 2.23
C GLY A 232 32.86 0.41 3.16
N LYS A 233 32.17 0.77 4.24
CA LYS A 233 31.58 -0.22 5.16
C LYS A 233 30.50 -1.07 4.48
N TYR A 234 29.66 -0.46 3.65
CA TYR A 234 28.68 -1.20 2.85
C TYR A 234 29.36 -2.20 1.90
N ALA A 235 30.43 -1.79 1.21
CA ALA A 235 31.19 -2.63 0.30
C ALA A 235 31.82 -3.85 1.01
N ASP A 236 32.46 -3.64 2.16
CA ASP A 236 33.09 -4.71 2.95
C ASP A 236 32.07 -5.77 3.39
N TYR A 237 30.94 -5.35 3.96
CA TYR A 237 29.87 -6.27 4.36
C TYR A 237 29.21 -6.93 3.16
N SER A 238 29.04 -6.21 2.06
CA SER A 238 28.46 -6.71 0.81
C SER A 238 29.32 -7.80 0.19
N GLN A 239 30.65 -7.54 0.08
CA GLN A 239 31.61 -8.53 -0.42
C GLN A 239 31.58 -9.80 0.42
N GLY A 240 31.64 -9.67 1.74
CA GLY A 240 31.55 -10.82 2.65
C GLY A 240 30.23 -11.58 2.54
N ALA A 241 29.10 -10.86 2.48
CA ALA A 241 27.78 -11.46 2.35
C ALA A 241 27.64 -12.27 1.04
N ILE A 242 28.08 -11.66 -0.08
CA ILE A 242 28.05 -12.30 -1.41
C ILE A 242 28.98 -13.52 -1.43
N PHE A 243 30.20 -13.41 -0.89
CA PHE A 243 31.14 -14.52 -0.85
C PHE A 243 30.56 -15.75 -0.11
N TYR A 244 30.08 -15.56 1.12
CA TYR A 244 29.51 -16.68 1.88
C TYR A 244 28.20 -17.20 1.25
N SER A 245 27.35 -16.32 0.72
CA SER A 245 26.13 -16.72 0.01
C SER A 245 26.46 -17.57 -1.22
N SER A 246 27.44 -17.14 -2.02
CA SER A 246 27.87 -17.86 -3.21
C SER A 246 28.57 -19.18 -2.89
N ALA A 247 29.22 -19.30 -1.71
CA ALA A 247 29.88 -20.52 -1.27
C ALA A 247 28.90 -21.65 -0.88
N VAL A 248 27.63 -21.35 -0.61
CA VAL A 248 26.63 -22.37 -0.22
C VAL A 248 26.47 -23.42 -1.31
N ASN A 249 26.25 -23.00 -2.57
CA ASN A 249 26.02 -23.90 -3.69
C ASN A 249 27.23 -24.82 -4.00
N PRO A 250 28.47 -24.34 -4.13
CA PRO A 250 29.64 -25.20 -4.31
C PRO A 250 29.84 -26.19 -3.14
N ALA A 251 29.68 -25.70 -1.90
CA ALA A 251 29.86 -26.56 -0.73
C ALA A 251 28.81 -27.68 -0.64
N THR A 252 27.54 -27.37 -0.87
CA THR A 252 26.47 -28.36 -0.90
C THR A 252 26.61 -29.32 -2.09
N ARG A 253 27.04 -28.84 -3.26
CA ARG A 253 27.35 -29.71 -4.42
C ARG A 253 28.49 -30.67 -4.11
N PHE A 254 29.55 -30.20 -3.46
CA PHE A 254 30.65 -31.07 -3.05
C PHE A 254 30.19 -32.21 -2.12
N VAL A 255 29.42 -31.88 -1.07
CA VAL A 255 28.86 -32.89 -0.17
C VAL A 255 27.94 -33.86 -0.91
N ASN A 256 27.07 -33.35 -1.79
CA ASN A 256 26.17 -34.19 -2.58
C ASN A 256 26.94 -35.11 -3.54
N SER A 257 28.08 -34.66 -4.10
CA SER A 257 28.94 -35.48 -4.93
C SER A 257 29.64 -36.61 -4.12
N LEU A 258 30.01 -36.33 -2.85
CA LEU A 258 30.51 -37.35 -1.95
C LEU A 258 29.44 -38.41 -1.63
N ILE A 259 28.21 -37.96 -1.35
CA ILE A 259 27.06 -38.86 -1.12
C ILE A 259 26.81 -39.69 -2.37
N TYR A 260 26.81 -39.08 -3.55
CA TYR A 260 26.65 -39.77 -4.83
C TYR A 260 27.73 -40.85 -5.04
N ALA A 261 29.00 -40.51 -4.81
CA ALA A 261 30.13 -41.44 -4.97
C ALA A 261 30.03 -42.60 -3.98
N LEU A 262 29.65 -42.34 -2.72
CA LEU A 262 29.47 -43.38 -1.70
C LEU A 262 28.34 -44.33 -2.09
N ILE A 263 27.20 -43.82 -2.54
CA ILE A 263 26.05 -44.61 -2.98
C ILE A 263 26.40 -45.42 -4.23
N ALA A 264 27.14 -44.86 -5.17
CA ALA A 264 27.62 -45.55 -6.36
C ALA A 264 28.57 -46.72 -5.97
N GLY A 265 29.51 -46.45 -5.06
CA GLY A 265 30.46 -47.47 -4.56
C GLY A 265 29.77 -48.63 -3.82
N VAL A 266 28.86 -48.29 -2.89
CA VAL A 266 28.09 -49.32 -2.15
C VAL A 266 27.18 -50.11 -3.08
N GLY A 267 26.49 -49.42 -4.02
CA GLY A 267 25.65 -50.08 -5.03
C GLY A 267 26.43 -51.00 -5.95
N ALA A 268 27.59 -50.56 -6.46
CA ALA A 268 28.48 -51.39 -7.27
C ALA A 268 28.97 -52.62 -6.49
N TYR A 269 29.39 -52.47 -5.22
CA TYR A 269 29.77 -53.57 -4.36
C TYR A 269 28.65 -54.60 -4.19
N ARG A 270 27.40 -54.15 -4.01
CA ARG A 270 26.23 -55.04 -3.90
C ARG A 270 25.93 -55.80 -5.19
N ILE A 271 26.12 -55.16 -6.35
CA ILE A 271 25.97 -55.83 -7.67
C ILE A 271 27.05 -56.94 -7.79
N MET A 272 28.30 -56.61 -7.47
CA MET A 272 29.43 -57.59 -7.56
C MET A 272 29.32 -58.76 -6.57
N SER A 273 28.72 -58.52 -5.41
CA SER A 273 28.51 -59.58 -4.38
C SER A 273 27.33 -60.52 -4.70
N GLY A 274 26.75 -60.46 -5.88
CA GLY A 274 25.68 -61.37 -6.34
C GLY A 274 24.29 -61.02 -5.77
N GLY A 275 24.06 -59.79 -5.30
CA GLY A 275 22.75 -59.31 -4.85
C GLY A 275 21.76 -59.18 -6.01
N ALA A 276 20.47 -59.13 -5.69
CA ALA A 276 19.38 -58.91 -6.67
C ALA A 276 19.35 -57.48 -7.26
N PHE A 277 20.30 -56.63 -6.90
CA PHE A 277 20.37 -55.23 -7.34
C PHE A 277 21.05 -55.11 -8.71
N THR A 278 20.40 -54.46 -9.67
CA THR A 278 20.89 -54.35 -11.06
C THR A 278 21.60 -53.01 -11.32
N VAL A 279 22.35 -52.93 -12.44
CA VAL A 279 23.02 -51.70 -12.88
C VAL A 279 21.99 -50.64 -13.21
N GLY A 280 20.87 -51.01 -13.85
CA GLY A 280 19.76 -50.10 -14.15
C GLY A 280 19.11 -49.56 -12.87
N GLN A 281 18.90 -50.41 -11.84
CA GLN A 281 18.39 -49.94 -10.55
C GLN A 281 19.37 -48.98 -9.86
N LEU A 282 20.69 -49.22 -9.96
CA LEU A 282 21.70 -48.32 -9.44
C LEU A 282 21.61 -46.95 -10.15
N THR A 283 21.48 -46.96 -11.48
CA THR A 283 21.32 -45.74 -12.27
C THR A 283 20.07 -44.96 -11.87
N THR A 284 18.93 -45.62 -11.70
CA THR A 284 17.69 -45.05 -11.17
C THR A 284 17.91 -44.41 -9.81
N PHE A 285 18.58 -45.13 -8.93
CA PHE A 285 18.84 -44.67 -7.56
C PHE A 285 19.72 -43.42 -7.50
N LEU A 286 20.76 -43.37 -8.31
CA LEU A 286 21.66 -42.20 -8.42
C LEU A 286 20.92 -40.96 -8.96
N ASN A 287 20.00 -41.15 -9.91
CA ASN A 287 19.13 -40.08 -10.35
C ASN A 287 18.19 -39.58 -9.25
N TYR A 288 17.65 -40.51 -8.45
CA TYR A 288 16.80 -40.12 -7.31
C TYR A 288 17.57 -39.37 -6.22
N VAL A 289 18.83 -39.70 -5.94
CA VAL A 289 19.67 -38.97 -4.99
C VAL A 289 19.81 -37.51 -5.41
N THR A 290 20.05 -37.26 -6.69
CA THR A 290 20.15 -35.87 -7.21
C THR A 290 18.82 -35.13 -7.16
N GLN A 291 17.70 -35.77 -7.52
CA GLN A 291 16.37 -35.19 -7.46
C GLN A 291 15.88 -34.95 -6.02
N TYR A 292 16.22 -35.86 -5.09
CA TYR A 292 15.87 -35.78 -3.67
C TYR A 292 16.58 -34.62 -2.95
N THR A 293 17.84 -34.35 -3.28
CA THR A 293 18.61 -33.28 -2.62
C THR A 293 18.27 -31.87 -3.08
N LYS A 294 17.77 -31.71 -4.28
CA LYS A 294 17.43 -30.40 -4.86
C LYS A 294 16.41 -29.60 -4.05
N PRO A 295 15.23 -30.12 -3.66
CA PRO A 295 14.23 -29.39 -2.89
C PRO A 295 14.71 -28.91 -1.52
N PHE A 296 15.68 -29.59 -0.89
CA PHE A 296 16.20 -29.16 0.42
C PHE A 296 16.96 -27.83 0.34
N ASN A 297 17.61 -27.56 -0.80
CA ASN A 297 18.29 -26.28 -1.02
C ASN A 297 17.27 -25.13 -1.20
N ASP A 298 16.12 -25.44 -1.81
CA ASP A 298 15.09 -24.45 -2.13
C ASP A 298 14.17 -24.17 -0.91
N ILE A 299 13.95 -25.13 -0.03
CA ILE A 299 13.04 -25.00 1.13
C ILE A 299 13.41 -23.81 2.03
N SER A 300 14.70 -23.55 2.23
CA SER A 300 15.15 -22.47 3.12
C SER A 300 14.77 -21.10 2.58
N SER A 301 14.90 -20.88 1.27
CA SER A 301 14.53 -19.62 0.60
C SER A 301 13.01 -19.44 0.58
N VAL A 302 12.28 -20.51 0.25
CA VAL A 302 10.82 -20.51 0.24
C VAL A 302 10.23 -20.25 1.62
N LEU A 303 10.82 -20.79 2.67
CA LEU A 303 10.35 -20.58 4.05
C LEU A 303 10.53 -19.10 4.47
N SER A 304 11.64 -18.47 4.10
CA SER A 304 11.86 -17.06 4.37
C SER A 304 10.86 -16.18 3.60
N GLU A 305 10.63 -16.50 2.33
CA GLU A 305 9.68 -15.80 1.49
C GLU A 305 8.24 -15.96 1.99
N LEU A 306 7.87 -17.16 2.42
CA LEU A 306 6.57 -17.42 3.06
C LEU A 306 6.39 -16.59 4.35
N GLN A 307 7.43 -16.46 5.18
CA GLN A 307 7.36 -15.63 6.38
C GLN A 307 7.15 -14.16 6.02
N SER A 308 7.85 -13.65 5.02
CA SER A 308 7.64 -12.30 4.47
C SER A 308 6.22 -12.11 3.96
N ALA A 309 5.74 -13.03 3.13
CA ALA A 309 4.38 -13.02 2.59
C ALA A 309 3.30 -13.05 3.68
N LEU A 310 3.49 -13.86 4.73
CA LEU A 310 2.58 -13.90 5.88
C LEU A 310 2.57 -12.59 6.66
N ALA A 311 3.72 -11.92 6.82
CA ALA A 311 3.79 -10.62 7.45
C ALA A 311 3.07 -9.54 6.63
N CYS A 312 3.21 -9.57 5.29
CA CYS A 312 2.47 -8.68 4.38
C CYS A 312 0.96 -8.97 4.42
N ALA A 313 0.56 -10.24 4.38
CA ALA A 313 -0.84 -10.63 4.53
C ALA A 313 -1.44 -10.14 5.86
N ASP A 314 -0.68 -10.22 6.95
CA ASP A 314 -1.13 -9.75 8.26
C ASP A 314 -1.40 -8.24 8.26
N ARG A 315 -0.53 -7.43 7.64
CA ARG A 315 -0.75 -5.99 7.47
C ARG A 315 -1.98 -5.66 6.64
N LEU A 316 -2.23 -6.41 5.55
CA LEU A 316 -3.44 -6.26 4.72
C LEU A 316 -4.71 -6.66 5.50
N TYR A 317 -4.66 -7.76 6.24
CA TYR A 317 -5.78 -8.19 7.06
C TYR A 317 -6.06 -7.25 8.25
N MET A 318 -5.05 -6.57 8.80
CA MET A 318 -5.27 -5.52 9.80
C MET A 318 -6.15 -4.39 9.25
N ILE A 319 -5.95 -4.00 7.98
CA ILE A 319 -6.84 -3.02 7.32
C ILE A 319 -8.27 -3.55 7.22
N LEU A 320 -8.44 -4.81 6.77
CA LEU A 320 -9.76 -5.41 6.61
C LEU A 320 -10.52 -5.62 7.92
N ASP A 321 -9.80 -5.78 9.03
CA ASP A 321 -10.37 -6.02 10.35
C ASP A 321 -10.60 -4.74 11.16
N GLU A 322 -10.19 -3.58 10.63
CA GLU A 322 -10.42 -2.29 11.28
C GLU A 322 -11.91 -1.92 11.26
N GLU A 323 -12.33 -1.15 12.25
CA GLU A 323 -13.72 -0.72 12.34
C GLU A 323 -14.07 0.28 11.22
N GLU A 324 -15.23 0.10 10.62
CA GLU A 324 -15.77 1.04 9.64
C GLU A 324 -16.46 2.21 10.33
N ILE A 325 -16.64 3.30 9.57
CA ILE A 325 -17.45 4.42 10.05
C ILE A 325 -18.85 3.90 10.36
N THR A 326 -19.23 3.96 11.63
CA THR A 326 -20.59 3.63 12.03
C THR A 326 -21.50 4.79 11.69
N GLU A 327 -22.46 4.57 10.81
CA GLU A 327 -23.51 5.55 10.54
C GLU A 327 -24.53 5.53 11.68
N THR A 328 -24.55 6.60 12.47
CA THR A 328 -25.47 6.71 13.62
C THR A 328 -26.76 7.41 13.24
N GLY A 329 -26.72 8.33 12.27
CA GLY A 329 -27.88 9.07 11.79
C GLY A 329 -28.67 8.31 10.73
N LYS A 330 -29.99 8.47 10.73
CA LYS A 330 -30.90 7.84 9.77
C LYS A 330 -31.70 8.86 8.97
N ALA A 331 -31.75 10.12 9.40
CA ALA A 331 -32.48 11.16 8.70
C ALA A 331 -31.71 11.64 7.48
N VAL A 332 -32.40 11.86 6.40
CA VAL A 332 -31.86 12.53 5.21
C VAL A 332 -32.12 14.02 5.34
N LEU A 333 -31.10 14.82 5.14
CA LEU A 333 -31.20 16.27 5.11
C LEU A 333 -31.44 16.73 3.66
N GLU A 334 -32.64 17.27 3.40
CA GLU A 334 -32.98 17.81 2.09
C GLU A 334 -32.61 19.31 2.02
N GLU A 335 -32.26 19.78 0.84
CA GLU A 335 -31.84 21.18 0.63
C GLU A 335 -32.91 22.21 1.03
N ALA A 336 -34.19 21.84 0.84
CA ALA A 336 -35.33 22.69 1.19
C ALA A 336 -35.43 22.95 2.70
N ASP A 337 -34.97 22.02 3.53
CA ASP A 337 -35.07 22.10 4.99
C ASP A 337 -33.90 22.87 5.64
N VAL A 338 -32.85 23.18 4.86
CA VAL A 338 -31.64 23.82 5.38
C VAL A 338 -31.81 25.34 5.42
N GLN A 339 -31.77 25.90 6.60
CA GLN A 339 -31.63 27.36 6.83
C GLN A 339 -30.17 27.75 7.08
N GLY A 340 -29.41 26.84 7.70
CA GLY A 340 -27.98 27.00 7.95
C GLY A 340 -27.63 27.66 9.28
N ARG A 341 -28.51 27.60 10.31
CA ARG A 341 -28.19 28.03 11.67
C ARG A 341 -27.42 26.92 12.38
N PHE A 342 -26.22 27.24 12.91
CA PHE A 342 -25.45 26.30 13.73
C PHE A 342 -25.43 26.70 15.19
N GLN A 343 -25.58 25.70 16.08
CA GLN A 343 -25.45 25.87 17.51
C GLN A 343 -24.49 24.84 18.06
N PHE A 344 -23.43 25.30 18.71
CA PHE A 344 -22.46 24.47 19.39
C PHE A 344 -22.78 24.50 20.88
N ASN A 345 -23.03 23.34 21.49
CA ASN A 345 -23.43 23.21 22.87
C ASN A 345 -22.42 22.36 23.62
N HIS A 346 -21.56 22.99 24.43
CA HIS A 346 -20.54 22.33 25.25
C HIS A 346 -19.71 21.31 24.51
N VAL A 347 -19.28 21.65 23.30
CA VAL A 347 -18.51 20.76 22.41
C VAL A 347 -17.12 20.53 22.97
N GLN A 348 -16.76 19.25 23.14
CA GLN A 348 -15.43 18.81 23.52
C GLN A 348 -14.88 17.85 22.48
N PHE A 349 -13.60 18.03 22.15
CA PHE A 349 -12.94 17.18 21.15
C PHE A 349 -11.42 17.16 21.32
N GLY A 350 -10.81 15.98 21.09
CA GLY A 350 -9.37 15.82 20.98
C GLY A 350 -9.00 14.69 20.00
N TYR A 351 -7.95 14.90 19.19
CA TYR A 351 -7.43 13.86 18.29
C TYR A 351 -6.81 12.67 19.04
N LEU A 352 -6.40 12.89 20.28
CA LEU A 352 -5.86 11.87 21.18
C LEU A 352 -6.67 11.82 22.47
N PRO A 353 -7.00 10.63 23.00
CA PRO A 353 -7.89 10.45 24.15
C PRO A 353 -7.53 11.27 25.41
N ASN A 354 -6.23 11.60 25.60
CA ASN A 354 -5.73 12.30 26.78
C ASN A 354 -5.25 13.74 26.50
N LYS A 355 -5.54 14.28 25.31
CA LYS A 355 -5.17 15.64 24.91
C LYS A 355 -6.38 16.35 24.30
N PRO A 356 -7.30 16.89 25.14
CA PRO A 356 -8.40 17.68 24.61
C PRO A 356 -7.83 18.92 23.91
N LEU A 357 -8.26 19.15 22.67
CA LEU A 357 -7.93 20.34 21.89
C LEU A 357 -9.03 21.39 22.10
N ILE A 358 -10.30 21.02 21.88
CA ILE A 358 -11.48 21.85 22.18
C ILE A 358 -12.02 21.38 23.53
N LYS A 359 -12.08 22.28 24.51
CA LYS A 359 -12.41 21.91 25.92
C LYS A 359 -13.87 22.16 26.27
N ASP A 360 -14.44 23.29 25.82
CA ASP A 360 -15.85 23.66 26.04
C ASP A 360 -16.24 24.77 25.07
N LEU A 361 -16.69 24.38 23.90
CA LEU A 361 -17.10 25.32 22.86
C LEU A 361 -18.62 25.46 22.88
N SER A 362 -19.11 26.68 23.16
CA SER A 362 -20.53 27.01 23.09
C SER A 362 -20.73 28.32 22.35
N ILE A 363 -21.41 28.25 21.18
CA ILE A 363 -21.69 29.42 20.34
C ILE A 363 -22.92 29.19 19.45
N ASP A 364 -23.64 30.26 19.15
CA ASP A 364 -24.77 30.30 18.22
C ASP A 364 -24.36 31.10 16.97
N VAL A 365 -24.48 30.48 15.81
CA VAL A 365 -24.17 31.07 14.49
C VAL A 365 -25.48 31.25 13.73
N PRO A 366 -25.92 32.47 13.47
CA PRO A 366 -27.16 32.73 12.74
C PRO A 366 -27.12 32.18 11.31
N ALA A 367 -28.29 31.84 10.76
CA ALA A 367 -28.41 31.49 9.36
C ALA A 367 -28.01 32.66 8.45
N ALA A 368 -27.47 32.33 7.26
CA ALA A 368 -27.04 33.27 6.23
C ALA A 368 -26.01 34.31 6.73
N SER A 369 -25.22 34.00 7.73
CA SER A 369 -24.15 34.82 8.27
C SER A 369 -22.76 34.37 7.80
N THR A 370 -21.88 35.36 7.64
CA THR A 370 -20.44 35.11 7.37
C THR A 370 -19.67 35.08 8.67
N VAL A 371 -19.06 33.94 8.96
CA VAL A 371 -18.31 33.69 10.18
C VAL A 371 -16.81 33.59 9.88
N ALA A 372 -16.02 34.53 10.36
CA ALA A 372 -14.56 34.50 10.24
C ALA A 372 -13.94 33.79 11.45
N ILE A 373 -13.17 32.75 11.20
CA ILE A 373 -12.42 32.02 12.22
C ILE A 373 -10.96 32.49 12.17
N VAL A 374 -10.50 33.14 13.23
CA VAL A 374 -9.16 33.72 13.32
C VAL A 374 -8.41 33.16 14.54
N GLY A 375 -7.08 33.16 14.49
CA GLY A 375 -6.24 32.71 15.58
C GLY A 375 -4.87 32.22 15.09
N PRO A 376 -3.90 32.01 16.00
CA PRO A 376 -2.57 31.54 15.64
C PRO A 376 -2.60 30.13 15.03
N THR A 377 -1.51 29.72 14.41
CA THR A 377 -1.34 28.34 13.93
C THR A 377 -1.46 27.37 15.10
N GLY A 378 -2.19 26.29 14.91
CA GLY A 378 -2.47 25.31 15.98
C GLY A 378 -3.61 25.69 16.94
N ALA A 379 -4.29 26.81 16.74
CA ALA A 379 -5.42 27.23 17.59
C ALA A 379 -6.67 26.34 17.50
N GLY A 380 -6.74 25.41 16.52
CA GLY A 380 -7.89 24.51 16.35
C GLY A 380 -8.88 24.93 15.23
N LYS A 381 -8.53 25.91 14.39
CA LYS A 381 -9.39 26.40 13.30
C LYS A 381 -9.86 25.31 12.33
N SER A 382 -8.92 24.54 11.77
CA SER A 382 -9.23 23.42 10.88
C SER A 382 -9.95 22.27 11.60
N THR A 383 -9.73 22.14 12.92
CA THR A 383 -10.45 21.16 13.74
C THR A 383 -11.94 21.47 13.81
N LEU A 384 -12.30 22.76 13.99
CA LEU A 384 -13.70 23.17 14.00
C LEU A 384 -14.39 22.81 12.67
N ILE A 385 -13.70 23.03 11.53
CA ILE A 385 -14.19 22.66 10.20
C ILE A 385 -14.37 21.15 10.09
N ASN A 386 -13.40 20.36 10.56
CA ASN A 386 -13.48 18.92 10.54
C ASN A 386 -14.69 18.38 11.34
N LEU A 387 -15.06 19.06 12.42
CA LEU A 387 -16.23 18.71 13.22
C LEU A 387 -17.54 19.11 12.51
N LEU A 388 -17.58 20.28 11.84
CA LEU A 388 -18.73 20.69 11.03
C LEU A 388 -19.02 19.71 9.87
N MET A 389 -17.96 19.25 9.20
CA MET A 389 -18.03 18.22 8.14
C MET A 389 -18.29 16.82 8.65
N ARG A 390 -18.31 16.65 9.98
CA ARG A 390 -18.43 15.35 10.63
C ARG A 390 -17.39 14.33 10.11
N PHE A 391 -16.16 14.81 9.90
CA PHE A 391 -15.02 13.94 9.63
C PHE A 391 -14.56 13.21 10.90
N TYR A 392 -14.84 13.83 12.06
CA TYR A 392 -14.62 13.29 13.39
C TYR A 392 -15.89 13.45 14.21
N ASP A 393 -16.18 12.48 15.05
CA ASP A 393 -17.26 12.58 16.02
C ASP A 393 -16.77 13.28 17.31
N LEU A 394 -17.67 13.93 18.03
CA LEU A 394 -17.36 14.67 19.26
C LEU A 394 -17.07 13.72 20.43
N ASP A 395 -16.21 14.14 21.35
CA ASP A 395 -16.03 13.44 22.63
C ASP A 395 -17.23 13.72 23.57
N LYS A 396 -17.71 14.99 23.61
CA LYS A 396 -18.89 15.42 24.37
C LYS A 396 -19.55 16.64 23.73
N GLY A 397 -20.77 16.91 24.16
CA GLY A 397 -21.59 18.02 23.63
C GLY A 397 -22.29 17.64 22.34
N ASN A 398 -22.86 18.64 21.67
CA ASN A 398 -23.50 18.46 20.38
C ASN A 398 -23.36 19.70 19.49
N ILE A 399 -23.41 19.46 18.18
CA ILE A 399 -23.55 20.50 17.16
C ILE A 399 -24.93 20.35 16.55
N LEU A 400 -25.73 21.39 16.59
CA LEU A 400 -27.05 21.40 15.99
C LEU A 400 -27.00 22.19 14.68
N LEU A 401 -27.69 21.68 13.66
CA LEU A 401 -28.03 22.37 12.42
C LEU A 401 -29.54 22.59 12.40
N ASP A 402 -29.97 23.82 12.37
CA ASP A 402 -31.39 24.22 12.40
C ASP A 402 -32.17 23.59 13.55
N GLY A 403 -31.53 23.51 14.75
CA GLY A 403 -32.11 22.98 15.98
C GLY A 403 -32.06 21.48 16.14
N ARG A 404 -31.51 20.72 15.15
CA ARG A 404 -31.39 19.27 15.19
C ARG A 404 -29.92 18.84 15.21
N PRO A 405 -29.52 17.84 16.03
CA PRO A 405 -28.15 17.36 16.07
C PRO A 405 -27.66 16.86 14.70
N ILE A 406 -26.46 17.27 14.27
CA ILE A 406 -25.87 16.81 12.99
C ILE A 406 -25.64 15.28 13.00
N THR A 407 -25.59 14.66 14.17
CA THR A 407 -25.45 13.20 14.33
C THR A 407 -26.71 12.43 13.97
N ASP A 408 -27.87 13.08 13.91
CA ASP A 408 -29.14 12.46 13.52
C ASP A 408 -29.29 12.28 12.01
N TYR A 409 -28.55 13.06 11.23
CA TYR A 409 -28.50 12.98 9.78
C TYR A 409 -27.49 11.95 9.32
N THR A 410 -27.68 11.38 8.12
CA THR A 410 -26.63 10.61 7.45
C THR A 410 -25.48 11.54 7.06
N ARG A 411 -24.24 11.06 7.16
CA ARG A 411 -23.05 11.87 6.77
C ARG A 411 -23.12 12.33 5.31
N GLU A 412 -23.62 11.49 4.44
CA GLU A 412 -23.79 11.79 3.02
C GLU A 412 -24.74 12.96 2.81
N SER A 413 -25.95 12.93 3.40
CA SER A 413 -26.94 13.99 3.24
C SER A 413 -26.48 15.32 3.85
N LEU A 414 -25.81 15.27 5.01
CA LEU A 414 -25.21 16.44 5.65
C LEU A 414 -24.13 17.08 4.76
N ARG A 415 -23.19 16.28 4.25
CA ARG A 415 -22.07 16.78 3.42
C ARG A 415 -22.54 17.32 2.07
N LYS A 416 -23.63 16.80 1.50
CA LYS A 416 -24.24 17.37 0.28
C LYS A 416 -24.72 18.83 0.47
N GLN A 417 -25.04 19.23 1.71
CA GLN A 417 -25.48 20.59 2.02
C GLN A 417 -24.33 21.54 2.38
N ILE A 418 -23.08 21.05 2.36
CA ILE A 418 -21.90 21.82 2.73
C ILE A 418 -20.91 21.85 1.55
N GLY A 419 -20.67 23.02 1.00
CA GLY A 419 -19.61 23.24 -0.01
C GLY A 419 -18.30 23.58 0.69
N MET A 420 -17.20 22.94 0.28
CA MET A 420 -15.91 23.15 0.92
C MET A 420 -14.83 23.49 -0.11
N VAL A 421 -14.14 24.61 0.11
CA VAL A 421 -12.92 25.00 -0.62
C VAL A 421 -11.74 24.85 0.34
N LEU A 422 -10.86 23.90 0.04
CA LEU A 422 -9.66 23.63 0.85
C LEU A 422 -8.50 24.55 0.48
N GLN A 423 -7.56 24.71 1.41
CA GLN A 423 -6.28 25.38 1.19
C GLN A 423 -5.46 24.67 0.10
N GLU A 424 -5.40 23.35 0.14
CA GLU A 424 -4.76 22.53 -0.88
C GLU A 424 -5.74 22.27 -2.03
N THR A 425 -5.42 22.81 -3.20
CA THR A 425 -6.21 22.63 -4.41
C THR A 425 -5.88 21.30 -5.07
N TRP A 426 -6.79 20.34 -4.99
CA TRP A 426 -6.67 19.07 -5.69
C TRP A 426 -7.48 19.04 -6.97
N LEU A 427 -6.84 18.62 -8.07
CA LEU A 427 -7.49 18.38 -9.35
C LEU A 427 -7.24 16.92 -9.77
N GLU A 428 -8.22 16.33 -10.45
CA GLU A 428 -8.12 15.00 -11.01
C GLU A 428 -7.39 15.02 -12.36
N VAL A 429 -6.72 13.92 -12.70
CA VAL A 429 -6.22 13.70 -14.06
C VAL A 429 -7.41 13.50 -14.98
N GLY A 430 -7.64 14.45 -15.88
CA GLY A 430 -8.82 14.52 -16.73
C GLY A 430 -8.95 15.86 -17.41
N THR A 431 -10.08 16.13 -18.07
CA THR A 431 -10.32 17.43 -18.70
C THR A 431 -10.65 18.50 -17.65
N ILE A 432 -10.50 19.76 -18.03
CA ILE A 432 -10.98 20.90 -17.19
C ILE A 432 -12.49 20.80 -16.97
N HIS A 433 -13.24 20.40 -18.00
CA HIS A 433 -14.67 20.14 -17.90
C HIS A 433 -14.98 19.15 -16.78
N ASP A 434 -14.35 17.96 -16.80
CA ASP A 434 -14.56 16.90 -15.80
C ASP A 434 -14.19 17.37 -14.40
N ASN A 435 -13.12 18.14 -14.30
CA ASN A 435 -12.68 18.72 -13.03
C ASN A 435 -13.68 19.71 -12.45
N ILE A 436 -14.37 20.51 -13.25
CA ILE A 436 -15.42 21.41 -12.78
C ILE A 436 -16.69 20.62 -12.48
N ALA A 437 -17.08 19.67 -13.34
CA ALA A 437 -18.24 18.82 -13.16
C ALA A 437 -18.09 17.82 -11.99
N TYR A 438 -16.90 17.68 -11.40
CA TYR A 438 -16.63 16.73 -10.30
C TYR A 438 -17.62 16.84 -9.13
N GLY A 439 -18.12 18.04 -8.84
CA GLY A 439 -19.15 18.29 -7.80
C GLY A 439 -20.55 17.80 -8.19
N ASN A 440 -20.83 17.68 -9.49
CA ASN A 440 -22.08 17.15 -10.07
C ASN A 440 -21.77 16.55 -11.45
N PRO A 441 -21.50 15.24 -11.55
CA PRO A 441 -21.15 14.57 -12.82
C PRO A 441 -22.25 14.62 -13.89
N GLU A 442 -23.49 14.88 -13.51
CA GLU A 442 -24.64 15.02 -14.43
C GLU A 442 -24.80 16.44 -14.99
N ALA A 443 -23.92 17.37 -14.60
CA ALA A 443 -24.01 18.77 -15.06
C ALA A 443 -23.78 18.87 -16.57
N SER A 444 -24.63 19.65 -17.23
CA SER A 444 -24.49 19.95 -18.65
C SER A 444 -23.26 20.84 -18.92
N ARG A 445 -22.80 20.83 -20.17
CA ARG A 445 -21.66 21.68 -20.57
C ARG A 445 -21.95 23.18 -20.34
N GLU A 446 -23.19 23.60 -20.54
CA GLU A 446 -23.65 24.96 -20.31
C GLU A 446 -23.58 25.35 -18.84
N GLU A 447 -23.95 24.44 -17.93
CA GLU A 447 -23.87 24.65 -16.48
C GLU A 447 -22.41 24.75 -16.04
N VAL A 448 -21.53 23.91 -16.55
CA VAL A 448 -20.08 23.94 -16.29
C VAL A 448 -19.47 25.28 -16.75
N ILE A 449 -19.84 25.76 -17.94
CA ILE A 449 -19.38 27.07 -18.46
C ILE A 449 -19.93 28.22 -17.61
N ALA A 450 -21.20 28.16 -17.20
CA ALA A 450 -21.80 29.16 -16.32
C ALA A 450 -21.11 29.22 -14.95
N ALA A 451 -20.79 28.05 -14.36
CA ALA A 451 -20.04 27.92 -13.12
C ALA A 451 -18.62 28.51 -13.24
N ALA A 452 -17.92 28.21 -14.33
CA ALA A 452 -16.59 28.76 -14.59
C ALA A 452 -16.59 30.28 -14.75
N LYS A 453 -17.61 30.84 -15.42
CA LYS A 453 -17.82 32.31 -15.52
C LYS A 453 -18.09 32.94 -14.17
N ALA A 454 -18.94 32.31 -13.35
CA ALA A 454 -19.25 32.82 -12.02
C ALA A 454 -18.00 32.80 -11.10
N ALA A 455 -17.14 31.81 -11.25
CA ALA A 455 -15.86 31.67 -10.54
C ALA A 455 -14.73 32.54 -11.13
N ASN A 456 -14.96 33.33 -12.16
CA ASN A 456 -13.95 34.08 -12.92
C ASN A 456 -12.85 33.18 -13.56
N ALA A 457 -13.14 31.90 -13.81
CA ALA A 457 -12.21 30.95 -14.40
C ALA A 457 -12.27 30.92 -15.96
N ASP A 458 -13.40 31.24 -16.56
CA ASP A 458 -13.66 31.13 -18.00
C ASP A 458 -12.60 31.83 -18.86
N PHE A 459 -12.13 32.99 -18.44
CA PHE A 459 -11.16 33.77 -19.19
C PHE A 459 -9.85 33.01 -19.42
N PHE A 460 -9.27 32.43 -18.39
CA PHE A 460 -8.01 31.66 -18.56
C PHE A 460 -8.24 30.33 -19.25
N ILE A 461 -9.40 29.67 -19.02
CA ILE A 461 -9.75 28.40 -19.67
C ILE A 461 -9.79 28.58 -21.19
N GLN A 462 -10.40 29.67 -21.70
CA GLN A 462 -10.47 29.98 -23.13
C GLN A 462 -9.11 30.29 -23.76
N GLN A 463 -8.10 30.65 -22.97
CA GLN A 463 -6.72 30.84 -23.45
C GLN A 463 -5.93 29.53 -23.62
N LEU A 464 -6.44 28.46 -23.10
CA LEU A 464 -5.79 27.13 -23.26
C LEU A 464 -6.10 26.58 -24.67
N PRO A 465 -5.18 25.76 -25.24
CA PRO A 465 -5.30 25.30 -26.63
C PRO A 465 -6.60 24.56 -26.94
N GLN A 466 -7.16 23.84 -25.97
CA GLN A 466 -8.41 23.08 -26.12
C GLN A 466 -9.53 23.59 -25.20
N GLY A 467 -9.35 24.74 -24.56
CA GLY A 467 -10.35 25.32 -23.66
C GLY A 467 -10.78 24.38 -22.56
N TYR A 468 -12.07 24.14 -22.40
CA TYR A 468 -12.64 23.20 -21.40
C TYR A 468 -12.24 21.74 -21.63
N ASP A 469 -11.87 21.34 -22.85
CA ASP A 469 -11.46 19.99 -23.19
C ASP A 469 -9.94 19.80 -22.99
N THR A 470 -9.22 20.80 -22.47
CA THR A 470 -7.80 20.68 -22.12
C THR A 470 -7.62 19.59 -21.06
N TYR A 471 -6.77 18.60 -21.37
CA TYR A 471 -6.50 17.45 -20.51
C TYR A 471 -5.34 17.73 -19.57
N LEU A 472 -5.55 17.59 -18.28
CA LEU A 472 -4.58 17.81 -17.22
C LEU A 472 -3.90 16.47 -16.87
N ASN A 473 -2.75 16.18 -17.50
CA ASN A 473 -2.01 14.92 -17.27
C ASN A 473 -1.34 14.82 -15.89
N ASP A 474 -1.07 15.97 -15.27
CA ASP A 474 -0.29 16.13 -14.06
C ASP A 474 -1.12 16.58 -12.85
N ALA A 475 -2.41 16.29 -12.87
CA ALA A 475 -3.37 16.76 -11.86
C ALA A 475 -3.30 18.29 -11.66
N GLY A 476 -3.06 19.03 -12.75
CA GLY A 476 -3.05 20.49 -12.79
C GLY A 476 -1.76 21.16 -12.30
N GLN A 477 -0.63 20.43 -12.19
CA GLN A 477 0.65 21.06 -11.84
C GLN A 477 1.12 22.09 -12.88
N SER A 478 0.71 21.93 -14.13
CA SER A 478 0.95 22.89 -15.22
C SER A 478 0.19 24.21 -15.07
N LEU A 479 -0.85 24.26 -14.23
CA LEU A 479 -1.62 25.45 -13.92
C LEU A 479 -1.00 26.21 -12.74
N SER A 480 -1.14 27.56 -12.74
CA SER A 480 -0.77 28.34 -11.56
C SER A 480 -1.65 27.98 -10.35
N GLN A 481 -1.17 28.26 -9.14
CA GLN A 481 -1.95 27.98 -7.92
C GLN A 481 -3.29 28.71 -7.93
N GLY A 482 -3.33 29.97 -8.40
CA GLY A 482 -4.56 30.74 -8.51
C GLY A 482 -5.54 30.14 -9.53
N GLN A 483 -5.06 29.66 -10.68
CA GLN A 483 -5.90 28.98 -11.68
C GLN A 483 -6.51 27.70 -11.11
N ARG A 484 -5.72 26.87 -10.40
CA ARG A 484 -6.24 25.68 -9.72
C ARG A 484 -7.32 26.04 -8.69
N GLN A 485 -7.12 27.12 -7.93
CA GLN A 485 -8.10 27.57 -6.95
C GLN A 485 -9.39 28.05 -7.60
N LEU A 486 -9.33 28.79 -8.71
CA LEU A 486 -10.51 29.19 -9.47
C LEU A 486 -11.30 27.99 -10.01
N LEU A 487 -10.62 26.91 -10.46
CA LEU A 487 -11.30 25.66 -10.86
C LEU A 487 -11.98 24.99 -9.67
N THR A 488 -11.33 24.96 -8.51
CA THR A 488 -11.92 24.38 -7.29
C THR A 488 -13.14 25.17 -6.82
N ILE A 489 -13.12 26.50 -6.97
CA ILE A 489 -14.27 27.36 -6.72
C ILE A 489 -15.37 27.10 -7.74
N ALA A 490 -15.04 26.92 -9.03
CA ALA A 490 -16.00 26.59 -10.07
C ALA A 490 -16.78 25.30 -9.81
N ARG A 491 -16.13 24.28 -9.20
CA ARG A 491 -16.82 23.05 -8.73
C ARG A 491 -17.98 23.34 -7.81
N ILE A 492 -17.83 24.30 -6.90
CA ILE A 492 -18.90 24.68 -5.96
C ILE A 492 -20.01 25.42 -6.69
N PHE A 493 -19.69 26.24 -7.72
CA PHE A 493 -20.71 26.94 -8.49
C PHE A 493 -21.59 26.04 -9.36
N VAL A 494 -21.18 24.81 -9.66
CA VAL A 494 -22.03 23.84 -10.38
C VAL A 494 -23.23 23.42 -9.53
N ASN A 495 -23.04 23.28 -8.21
CA ASN A 495 -24.13 22.99 -7.26
C ASN A 495 -23.84 23.72 -5.96
N VAL A 496 -24.39 24.93 -5.80
CA VAL A 496 -24.07 25.83 -4.67
C VAL A 496 -24.93 25.49 -3.45
N PRO A 497 -24.39 24.86 -2.40
CA PRO A 497 -25.13 24.50 -1.20
C PRO A 497 -25.41 25.72 -0.31
N LYS A 498 -26.28 25.54 0.69
CA LYS A 498 -26.66 26.60 1.65
C LYS A 498 -25.56 26.93 2.67
N ILE A 499 -24.64 26.01 2.89
CA ILE A 499 -23.55 26.15 3.87
C ILE A 499 -22.22 26.09 3.11
N LEU A 500 -21.30 27.00 3.43
CA LEU A 500 -19.98 27.06 2.81
C LEU A 500 -18.89 27.03 3.87
N ILE A 501 -17.82 26.32 3.54
CA ILE A 501 -16.57 26.32 4.31
C ILE A 501 -15.44 26.71 3.37
N LEU A 502 -14.78 27.82 3.69
CA LEU A 502 -13.74 28.41 2.84
C LEU A 502 -12.44 28.51 3.64
N ASP A 503 -11.37 27.89 3.14
CA ASP A 503 -10.02 28.06 3.70
C ASP A 503 -9.22 28.99 2.80
N GLU A 504 -8.98 30.22 3.30
CA GLU A 504 -8.40 31.35 2.55
C GLU A 504 -6.87 31.38 2.66
N ALA A 505 -6.17 30.39 2.09
CA ALA A 505 -4.71 30.44 2.00
C ALA A 505 -4.24 30.87 0.60
N THR A 506 -4.01 32.19 0.42
CA THR A 506 -3.63 32.79 -0.87
C THR A 506 -2.21 33.37 -0.86
N SER A 507 -1.35 32.97 0.07
CA SER A 507 -0.02 33.57 0.30
C SER A 507 0.98 33.46 -0.88
N SER A 508 0.65 32.67 -1.91
CA SER A 508 1.51 32.42 -3.09
C SER A 508 0.83 32.76 -4.42
N ILE A 509 -0.22 33.57 -4.40
CA ILE A 509 -1.02 33.92 -5.59
C ILE A 509 -0.74 35.39 -5.97
N ASP A 510 -0.66 35.66 -7.27
CA ASP A 510 -0.51 37.03 -7.76
C ASP A 510 -1.74 37.91 -7.42
N THR A 511 -1.52 39.19 -7.24
CA THR A 511 -2.54 40.13 -6.78
C THR A 511 -3.79 40.21 -7.69
N ARG A 512 -3.62 40.01 -9.01
CA ARG A 512 -4.74 40.06 -9.94
C ARG A 512 -5.65 38.84 -9.80
N THR A 513 -5.06 37.64 -9.83
CA THR A 513 -5.81 36.40 -9.66
C THR A 513 -6.46 36.33 -8.27
N GLU A 514 -5.80 36.88 -7.28
CA GLU A 514 -6.32 37.00 -5.94
C GLU A 514 -7.63 37.82 -5.86
N LEU A 515 -7.69 38.99 -6.53
CA LEU A 515 -8.91 39.77 -6.62
C LEU A 515 -10.06 38.98 -7.26
N LEU A 516 -9.78 38.21 -8.32
CA LEU A 516 -10.76 37.34 -8.97
C LEU A 516 -11.30 36.25 -8.03
N ILE A 517 -10.42 35.66 -7.18
CA ILE A 517 -10.82 34.70 -6.16
C ILE A 517 -11.71 35.35 -5.10
N GLN A 518 -11.34 36.52 -4.61
CA GLN A 518 -12.15 37.25 -3.61
C GLN A 518 -13.54 37.62 -4.16
N GLU A 519 -13.63 38.08 -5.41
CA GLU A 519 -14.91 38.32 -6.06
C GLU A 519 -15.76 37.05 -6.19
N ALA A 520 -15.13 35.92 -6.52
CA ALA A 520 -15.82 34.64 -6.61
C ALA A 520 -16.32 34.19 -5.23
N PHE A 521 -15.52 34.33 -4.17
CA PHE A 521 -15.95 34.06 -2.80
C PHE A 521 -17.11 34.96 -2.37
N ALA A 522 -17.04 36.27 -2.63
CA ALA A 522 -18.13 37.20 -2.30
C ALA A 522 -19.46 36.82 -2.99
N LYS A 523 -19.40 36.35 -4.24
CA LYS A 523 -20.59 35.84 -4.96
C LYS A 523 -21.11 34.53 -4.31
N LEU A 524 -20.21 33.60 -3.92
CA LEU A 524 -20.60 32.36 -3.28
C LEU A 524 -21.28 32.59 -1.93
N MET A 525 -20.72 33.44 -1.09
CA MET A 525 -21.19 33.67 0.28
C MET A 525 -22.55 34.38 0.37
N LYS A 526 -23.00 35.07 -0.69
CA LYS A 526 -24.22 35.86 -0.65
C LYS A 526 -25.44 35.02 -0.28
N CYS A 527 -26.13 35.40 0.82
CA CYS A 527 -27.32 34.75 1.37
C CYS A 527 -27.05 33.29 1.80
N ARG A 528 -25.83 32.96 2.27
CA ARG A 528 -25.44 31.61 2.74
C ARG A 528 -24.69 31.69 4.08
N THR A 529 -24.82 30.65 4.87
CA THR A 529 -23.99 30.53 6.08
C THR A 529 -22.58 30.08 5.68
N SER A 530 -21.60 30.94 5.92
CA SER A 530 -20.22 30.74 5.44
C SER A 530 -19.24 30.78 6.61
N PHE A 531 -18.47 29.71 6.78
CA PHE A 531 -17.35 29.64 7.73
C PHE A 531 -16.05 29.85 6.94
N ILE A 532 -15.27 30.86 7.34
CA ILE A 532 -14.03 31.22 6.64
C ILE A 532 -12.86 31.14 7.61
N ILE A 533 -11.85 30.33 7.30
CA ILE A 533 -10.53 30.47 7.95
C ILE A 533 -9.85 31.66 7.30
N ALA A 534 -10.01 32.83 7.90
CA ALA A 534 -9.56 34.08 7.32
C ALA A 534 -8.09 34.37 7.68
N HIS A 535 -7.30 34.60 6.66
CA HIS A 535 -5.91 35.08 6.77
C HIS A 535 -5.76 36.55 6.33
N ARG A 536 -6.85 37.18 5.85
CA ARG A 536 -6.86 38.55 5.33
C ARG A 536 -7.71 39.47 6.14
N LEU A 537 -7.18 40.71 6.30
CA LEU A 537 -7.87 41.76 7.04
C LEU A 537 -9.26 42.07 6.46
N SER A 538 -9.37 42.23 5.14
CA SER A 538 -10.62 42.61 4.47
C SER A 538 -11.74 41.59 4.66
N THR A 539 -11.43 40.30 4.61
CA THR A 539 -12.39 39.23 4.85
C THR A 539 -12.83 39.18 6.32
N ILE A 540 -11.90 39.43 7.25
CA ILE A 540 -12.20 39.47 8.67
C ILE A 540 -13.06 40.66 9.04
N GLU A 541 -12.74 41.85 8.54
CA GLU A 541 -13.43 43.11 8.87
C GLU A 541 -14.89 43.10 8.39
N ASN A 542 -15.19 42.42 7.30
CA ASN A 542 -16.54 42.35 6.71
C ASN A 542 -17.39 41.17 7.20
N ALA A 543 -16.89 40.36 8.11
CA ALA A 543 -17.63 39.22 8.65
C ALA A 543 -18.69 39.64 9.66
N ASP A 544 -19.87 38.99 9.62
CA ASP A 544 -20.98 39.24 10.55
C ASP A 544 -20.62 38.78 11.98
N LEU A 545 -19.80 37.72 12.07
CA LEU A 545 -19.32 37.17 13.33
C LEU A 545 -17.86 36.74 13.20
N ILE A 546 -17.04 37.17 14.13
CA ILE A 546 -15.63 36.79 14.22
C ILE A 546 -15.45 35.87 15.44
N LEU A 547 -14.85 34.71 15.24
CA LEU A 547 -14.48 33.76 16.27
C LEU A 547 -12.96 33.77 16.46
N VAL A 548 -12.50 34.27 17.60
CA VAL A 548 -11.07 34.29 17.93
C VAL A 548 -10.71 33.04 18.70
N MET A 549 -9.99 32.15 18.06
CA MET A 549 -9.56 30.87 18.65
C MET A 549 -8.14 30.95 19.22
N ASN A 550 -7.97 30.38 20.40
CA ASN A 550 -6.65 30.19 21.02
C ASN A 550 -6.62 28.89 21.83
N ASN A 551 -5.64 28.04 21.59
CA ASN A 551 -5.48 26.76 22.28
C ASN A 551 -6.76 25.91 22.33
N GLY A 552 -7.53 25.91 21.25
CA GLY A 552 -8.74 25.12 21.08
C GLY A 552 -10.04 25.74 21.62
N ASP A 553 -9.95 26.86 22.32
CA ASP A 553 -11.13 27.56 22.85
C ASP A 553 -11.42 28.83 22.05
N ILE A 554 -12.70 29.25 21.98
CA ILE A 554 -13.06 30.59 21.51
C ILE A 554 -12.87 31.54 22.67
N VAL A 555 -11.83 32.39 22.58
CA VAL A 555 -11.49 33.36 23.62
C VAL A 555 -12.26 34.69 23.48
N GLU A 556 -12.63 35.05 22.27
CA GLU A 556 -13.41 36.25 21.96
C GLU A 556 -14.32 35.95 20.77
N HIS A 557 -15.51 36.55 20.74
CA HIS A 557 -16.41 36.51 19.60
C HIS A 557 -17.21 37.82 19.53
N GLY A 558 -17.58 38.22 18.30
CA GLY A 558 -18.36 39.43 18.06
C GLY A 558 -18.08 40.03 16.68
N THR A 559 -18.58 41.23 16.43
CA THR A 559 -18.26 41.97 15.20
C THR A 559 -16.88 42.63 15.27
N HIS A 560 -16.34 43.03 14.14
CA HIS A 560 -15.06 43.76 14.08
C HIS A 560 -15.03 44.96 15.02
N GLU A 561 -16.08 45.79 15.02
CA GLU A 561 -16.16 46.97 15.88
C GLU A 561 -16.15 46.63 17.37
N GLN A 562 -16.91 45.60 17.78
CA GLN A 562 -16.99 45.14 19.17
C GLN A 562 -15.64 44.67 19.67
N LEU A 563 -14.97 43.83 18.85
CA LEU A 563 -13.66 43.23 19.23
C LEU A 563 -12.53 44.28 19.21
N MET A 564 -12.58 45.26 18.33
CA MET A 564 -11.63 46.39 18.34
C MET A 564 -11.77 47.25 19.60
N GLN A 565 -13.02 47.52 20.04
CA GLN A 565 -13.30 48.27 21.28
C GLN A 565 -12.87 47.52 22.53
N ALA A 566 -13.02 46.19 22.53
CA ALA A 566 -12.64 45.34 23.68
C ALA A 566 -11.11 45.32 23.92
N LYS A 567 -10.28 45.69 22.93
CA LYS A 567 -8.80 45.73 22.99
C LYS A 567 -8.17 44.41 23.45
N GLY A 568 -8.80 43.30 23.10
CA GLY A 568 -8.38 41.98 23.48
C GLY A 568 -7.33 41.34 22.54
N MET A 569 -7.38 40.02 22.37
CA MET A 569 -6.48 39.27 21.48
C MET A 569 -6.66 39.68 20.01
N TYR A 570 -7.91 39.85 19.60
CA TYR A 570 -8.23 40.32 18.22
C TYR A 570 -7.58 41.65 17.89
N TYR A 571 -7.73 42.63 18.79
CA TYR A 571 -7.12 43.97 18.62
C TYR A 571 -5.60 43.86 18.46
N ARG A 572 -4.94 43.06 19.28
CA ARG A 572 -3.48 42.87 19.21
C ARG A 572 -3.05 42.20 17.90
N MET A 573 -3.80 41.22 17.41
CA MET A 573 -3.54 40.55 16.13
C MET A 573 -3.68 41.53 14.96
N GLN A 574 -4.75 42.30 14.94
CA GLN A 574 -5.04 43.30 13.89
C GLN A 574 -3.99 44.41 13.85
N THR A 575 -3.61 44.94 15.01
CA THR A 575 -2.60 46.01 15.11
C THR A 575 -1.23 45.52 14.65
N ALA A 576 -0.84 44.32 15.02
CA ALA A 576 0.43 43.71 14.58
C ALA A 576 0.48 43.50 13.05
N GLN A 577 -0.63 43.04 12.43
CA GLN A 577 -0.73 42.87 10.98
C GLN A 577 -0.70 44.18 10.21
N LYS A 578 -1.35 45.23 10.71
CA LYS A 578 -1.31 46.58 10.08
C LYS A 578 0.10 47.19 10.11
N THR A 579 0.88 46.94 11.14
CA THR A 579 2.27 47.40 11.27
C THR A 579 3.23 46.66 10.33
N GLN A 580 2.92 45.43 9.93
CA GLN A 580 3.72 44.67 8.95
C GLN A 580 3.43 45.02 7.51
N ASN A 581 2.25 45.56 7.21
CA ASN A 581 1.82 45.95 5.84
C ASN A 581 2.03 47.45 5.53
N SER A 582 2.46 48.26 6.51
CA SER A 582 2.87 49.67 6.37
C SER A 582 4.41 49.76 6.31
#